data_d81f0bff30f6e73e555a2da97216b018
#
_entry.id   d81f0bff30f6e73e555a2da97216b018
#
_cell.length_a   1.000
_cell.length_b   1.000
_cell.length_c   1.000
_cell.angle_alpha   90.00
_cell.angle_beta   90.00
_cell.angle_gamma   90.00
#
_symmetry.space_group_name_H-M   'P 1'
#
loop_
_entity.id
_entity.type
_entity.pdbx_description
1 polymer ?
#
loop_
_entity_poly.entity_id
_entity_poly.type
_entity_poly.pdbx_seq_one_letter_code
_entity_poly.pdbx_strand_id
1 'polypeptide(L)'
;MEPKPQDGRRSAPHREVPPVVGLLLALVVMNALLYLCLDRFFVAPRRPAPDPRRCPYGHFRVGQMDSCSAWLSCAELRTEVRPLKRVGEGAVKRVFLSEWKGRKVALSRLTSPEMRDDFLHGLQMLKALQSKHVVTLLGFCEEDGTILTEYHPLGSLGSLEATLNLSKYQAVNTWQRRLQLAMDYVGILHFLHHSPLGTRVMCDSSDLPKTLSQYLLTSNLSIVANDLDALPPVNRSAGALAKCGRRELRGDFVAPEQRWPFGEDVPFRDDLMPPYDEKADIWKIPDVASFLLGHVEGSDVVRFHLFDIHKACKSRPPAERPTAQAVLDAYQRVLSSLRDAAPSQAREML
;
A
#
# COMPACT_ATOMS: atom_id res chain seq x y z
N MET A 1 -76.44 17.16 -62.56
CA MET A 1 -75.24 16.27 -62.44
C MET A 1 -74.06 17.19 -62.35
N GLU A 2 -73.55 17.41 -61.12
CA GLU A 2 -72.40 18.27 -60.85
C GLU A 2 -71.10 17.40 -60.79
N PRO A 3 -70.01 17.89 -61.30
CA PRO A 3 -68.74 17.20 -61.11
C PRO A 3 -67.99 17.65 -59.81
N LYS A 4 -67.50 16.68 -59.07
CA LYS A 4 -66.68 16.82 -57.84
C LYS A 4 -65.33 17.50 -58.15
N PRO A 5 -64.79 18.33 -57.22
CA PRO A 5 -63.47 18.92 -57.35
C PRO A 5 -62.37 17.91 -56.93
N GLN A 6 -61.32 17.87 -57.72
CA GLN A 6 -60.05 17.12 -57.41
C GLN A 6 -59.18 17.89 -56.40
N ASP A 7 -58.87 17.25 -55.31
CA ASP A 7 -57.95 17.71 -54.27
C ASP A 7 -56.46 17.48 -54.68
N GLY A 8 -55.82 18.60 -55.03
CA GLY A 8 -54.38 18.56 -55.44
C GLY A 8 -53.46 18.69 -54.26
N ARG A 9 -53.05 17.60 -53.69
CA ARG A 9 -51.93 17.58 -52.72
C ARG A 9 -50.61 17.93 -53.42
N ARG A 10 -50.09 19.12 -53.14
CA ARG A 10 -48.73 19.53 -53.48
C ARG A 10 -47.74 18.81 -52.53
N SER A 11 -46.95 17.88 -53.05
CA SER A 11 -45.77 17.32 -52.38
C SER A 11 -44.66 18.37 -52.31
N ALA A 12 -44.16 18.65 -51.09
CA ALA A 12 -43.00 19.51 -50.90
C ALA A 12 -41.74 18.88 -51.49
N PRO A 13 -40.85 19.66 -52.12
CA PRO A 13 -39.61 19.10 -52.67
C PRO A 13 -38.67 18.63 -51.55
N HIS A 14 -38.31 17.35 -51.54
CA HIS A 14 -37.21 16.86 -50.76
C HIS A 14 -35.90 17.54 -51.27
N ARG A 15 -35.33 18.41 -50.45
CA ARG A 15 -33.99 18.95 -50.66
C ARG A 15 -33.02 17.80 -50.39
N GLU A 16 -32.55 17.15 -51.44
CA GLU A 16 -31.42 16.20 -51.35
C GLU A 16 -30.18 17.00 -50.96
N VAL A 17 -29.55 16.63 -49.81
CA VAL A 17 -28.29 17.22 -49.39
C VAL A 17 -27.21 16.73 -50.34
N PRO A 18 -26.41 17.62 -51.00
CA PRO A 18 -25.39 17.20 -51.93
C PRO A 18 -24.42 16.18 -51.26
N PRO A 19 -24.04 15.11 -51.96
CA PRO A 19 -23.16 14.06 -51.36
C PRO A 19 -21.83 14.58 -50.82
N VAL A 20 -21.36 15.71 -51.34
CA VAL A 20 -20.17 16.43 -50.83
C VAL A 20 -20.39 16.97 -49.40
N VAL A 21 -21.59 17.48 -49.07
CA VAL A 21 -21.90 17.99 -47.72
C VAL A 21 -21.98 16.84 -46.72
N GLY A 22 -22.52 15.68 -47.10
CA GLY A 22 -22.53 14.48 -46.30
C GLY A 22 -21.11 13.96 -45.99
N LEU A 23 -20.23 13.99 -46.99
CA LEU A 23 -18.80 13.57 -46.81
C LEU A 23 -18.04 14.52 -45.90
N LEU A 24 -18.24 15.83 -46.01
CA LEU A 24 -17.63 16.83 -45.12
C LEU A 24 -18.08 16.70 -43.67
N LEU A 25 -19.39 16.47 -43.46
CA LEU A 25 -19.92 16.20 -42.11
C LEU A 25 -19.36 14.92 -41.50
N ALA A 26 -19.25 13.85 -42.27
CA ALA A 26 -18.65 12.60 -41.82
C ALA A 26 -17.16 12.77 -41.45
N LEU A 27 -16.39 13.54 -42.21
CA LEU A 27 -15.00 13.87 -41.89
C LEU A 27 -14.86 14.71 -40.63
N VAL A 28 -15.74 15.69 -40.40
CA VAL A 28 -15.75 16.51 -39.18
C VAL A 28 -16.08 15.65 -37.96
N VAL A 29 -17.08 14.77 -38.07
CA VAL A 29 -17.46 13.86 -36.96
C VAL A 29 -16.33 12.86 -36.68
N MET A 30 -15.69 12.28 -37.71
CA MET A 30 -14.53 11.38 -37.52
C MET A 30 -13.36 12.09 -36.86
N ASN A 31 -13.01 13.32 -37.28
CA ASN A 31 -11.96 14.10 -36.63
C ASN A 31 -12.30 14.46 -35.18
N ALA A 32 -13.54 14.80 -34.87
CA ALA A 32 -13.98 15.06 -33.50
C ALA A 32 -13.92 13.80 -32.62
N LEU A 33 -14.35 12.64 -33.15
CA LEU A 33 -14.22 11.37 -32.45
C LEU A 33 -12.75 10.96 -32.25
N LEU A 34 -11.92 11.15 -33.27
CA LEU A 34 -10.48 10.89 -33.17
C LEU A 34 -9.83 11.80 -32.13
N TYR A 35 -10.18 13.08 -32.12
CA TYR A 35 -9.70 14.04 -31.12
C TYR A 35 -10.11 13.63 -29.70
N LEU A 36 -11.37 13.25 -29.49
CA LEU A 36 -11.87 12.79 -28.19
C LEU A 36 -11.22 11.48 -27.75
N CYS A 37 -10.95 10.55 -28.69
CA CYS A 37 -10.22 9.33 -28.40
C CYS A 37 -8.78 9.66 -28.05
N LEU A 38 -8.08 10.47 -28.82
CA LEU A 38 -6.71 10.88 -28.55
C LEU A 38 -6.60 11.65 -27.22
N ASP A 39 -7.54 12.56 -26.95
CA ASP A 39 -7.59 13.29 -25.67
C ASP A 39 -7.75 12.32 -24.48
N ARG A 40 -8.58 11.28 -24.59
CA ARG A 40 -8.71 10.23 -23.56
C ARG A 40 -7.48 9.32 -23.43
N PHE A 41 -6.79 9.02 -24.53
CA PHE A 41 -5.61 8.13 -24.52
C PHE A 41 -4.30 8.89 -24.26
N PHE A 42 -4.19 10.16 -24.65
CA PHE A 42 -2.97 10.95 -24.53
C PHE A 42 -3.03 12.10 -23.51
N VAL A 43 -4.18 12.34 -22.85
CA VAL A 43 -4.15 13.13 -21.62
C VAL A 43 -3.38 12.29 -20.60
N ALA A 44 -2.08 12.51 -20.52
CA ALA A 44 -1.26 12.00 -19.45
C ALA A 44 -1.99 12.33 -18.14
N PRO A 45 -2.18 11.36 -17.22
CA PRO A 45 -2.88 11.62 -15.97
C PRO A 45 -2.24 12.88 -15.38
N ARG A 46 -3.03 13.96 -15.22
CA ARG A 46 -2.56 15.19 -14.61
C ARG A 46 -1.90 14.76 -13.31
N ARG A 47 -0.57 14.92 -13.23
CA ARG A 47 0.12 14.69 -11.97
C ARG A 47 -0.63 15.53 -10.94
N PRO A 48 -1.16 14.93 -9.87
CA PRO A 48 -1.82 15.71 -8.84
C PRO A 48 -0.86 16.83 -8.45
N ALA A 49 -1.41 18.04 -8.26
CA ALA A 49 -0.61 19.17 -7.83
C ALA A 49 0.22 18.74 -6.62
N PRO A 50 1.52 19.06 -6.55
CA PRO A 50 2.35 18.63 -5.43
C PRO A 50 1.69 19.10 -4.13
N ASP A 51 1.43 18.18 -3.20
CA ASP A 51 0.91 18.51 -1.87
C ASP A 51 1.89 19.52 -1.24
N PRO A 52 1.47 20.76 -0.95
CA PRO A 52 2.35 21.79 -0.40
C PRO A 52 2.93 21.39 0.97
N ARG A 53 2.42 20.30 1.57
CA ARG A 53 2.93 19.73 2.81
C ARG A 53 4.00 18.68 2.58
N ARG A 54 4.27 18.25 1.35
CA ARG A 54 5.26 17.23 1.02
C ARG A 54 6.61 17.86 0.75
N CYS A 55 7.65 17.39 1.44
CA CYS A 55 9.01 17.84 1.18
C CYS A 55 9.51 17.38 -0.19
N PRO A 56 10.39 18.17 -0.85
CA PRO A 56 11.07 17.73 -2.05
C PRO A 56 11.98 16.53 -1.78
N TYR A 57 12.35 15.81 -2.84
CA TYR A 57 13.30 14.70 -2.72
C TYR A 57 14.59 15.16 -2.03
N GLY A 58 15.14 14.32 -1.17
CA GLY A 58 16.32 14.65 -0.39
C GLY A 58 16.05 15.49 0.85
N HIS A 59 14.79 15.77 1.18
CA HIS A 59 14.38 16.53 2.34
C HIS A 59 13.32 15.79 3.15
N PHE A 60 13.22 16.16 4.43
CA PHE A 60 12.23 15.61 5.35
C PHE A 60 11.60 16.67 6.21
N ARG A 61 10.45 16.33 6.79
CA ARG A 61 9.77 17.11 7.84
C ARG A 61 9.12 16.13 8.80
N VAL A 62 9.41 16.24 10.09
CA VAL A 62 8.85 15.36 11.14
C VAL A 62 8.31 16.15 12.31
N GLY A 63 7.25 15.64 12.92
CA GLY A 63 6.59 16.29 14.05
C GLY A 63 6.09 17.70 13.69
N GLN A 64 6.44 18.68 14.52
CA GLN A 64 6.04 20.10 14.37
C GLN A 64 7.13 20.94 13.70
N MET A 65 7.82 20.41 12.69
CA MET A 65 8.75 21.23 11.89
C MET A 65 7.95 22.13 10.94
N ASP A 66 8.27 23.43 10.92
CA ASP A 66 7.61 24.41 10.03
C ASP A 66 8.09 24.29 8.59
N SER A 67 9.34 23.88 8.39
CA SER A 67 9.98 23.77 7.07
C SER A 67 10.61 22.39 6.86
N CYS A 68 10.86 22.05 5.59
CA CYS A 68 11.63 20.88 5.23
C CYS A 68 13.12 21.11 5.45
N SER A 69 13.81 20.09 6.01
CA SER A 69 15.27 20.05 6.15
C SER A 69 15.86 19.04 5.18
N ALA A 70 17.05 19.29 4.66
CA ALA A 70 17.78 18.29 3.89
C ALA A 70 18.11 17.06 4.74
N TRP A 71 18.27 15.89 4.11
CA TRP A 71 18.75 14.69 4.81
C TRP A 71 20.10 14.94 5.46
N LEU A 72 20.26 14.48 6.71
CA LEU A 72 21.49 14.62 7.44
C LEU A 72 22.61 13.82 6.77
N SER A 73 23.75 14.47 6.60
CA SER A 73 25.00 13.89 6.10
C SER A 73 25.71 13.02 7.14
N CYS A 74 26.74 12.29 6.74
CA CYS A 74 27.60 11.54 7.67
C CYS A 74 28.16 12.42 8.79
N ALA A 75 28.61 13.64 8.47
CA ALA A 75 29.18 14.58 9.46
C ALA A 75 28.14 14.98 10.51
N GLU A 76 26.93 15.35 10.08
CA GLU A 76 25.83 15.71 10.98
C GLU A 76 25.36 14.54 11.82
N LEU A 77 25.26 13.33 11.24
CA LEU A 77 24.92 12.12 12.00
C LEU A 77 25.92 11.81 13.12
N ARG A 78 27.24 12.01 12.87
CA ARG A 78 28.29 11.78 13.85
C ARG A 78 28.30 12.84 14.95
N THR A 79 27.96 14.07 14.64
CA THR A 79 28.09 15.21 15.58
C THR A 79 26.81 15.60 16.27
N GLU A 80 25.65 15.47 15.59
CA GLU A 80 24.37 15.97 16.10
C GLU A 80 23.43 14.88 16.65
N VAL A 81 23.65 13.59 16.31
CA VAL A 81 22.78 12.49 16.74
C VAL A 81 23.41 11.74 17.91
N ARG A 82 22.71 11.78 19.06
CA ARG A 82 23.16 11.11 20.29
C ARG A 82 22.36 9.85 20.54
N PRO A 83 22.93 8.63 20.45
CA PRO A 83 22.27 7.40 20.85
C PRO A 83 21.94 7.39 22.35
N LEU A 84 20.74 6.94 22.71
CA LEU A 84 20.27 6.86 24.10
C LEU A 84 20.20 5.41 24.59
N LYS A 85 19.39 4.58 23.92
CA LYS A 85 19.23 3.16 24.28
C LYS A 85 18.87 2.33 23.05
N ARG A 86 19.26 1.05 23.06
CA ARG A 86 18.84 0.09 22.04
C ARG A 86 17.32 -0.20 22.22
N VAL A 87 16.57 -0.18 21.12
CA VAL A 87 15.11 -0.41 21.10
C VAL A 87 14.70 -1.54 20.17
N GLY A 88 15.62 -2.02 19.31
CA GLY A 88 15.35 -3.15 18.42
C GLY A 88 16.65 -3.77 17.90
N GLU A 89 16.57 -5.02 17.48
CA GLU A 89 17.65 -5.74 16.80
C GLU A 89 17.05 -6.78 15.85
N GLY A 90 17.51 -6.78 14.62
CA GLY A 90 17.19 -7.76 13.59
C GLY A 90 18.48 -8.35 13.00
N ALA A 91 18.35 -9.15 11.95
CA ALA A 91 19.50 -9.72 11.26
C ALA A 91 20.36 -8.62 10.63
N VAL A 92 19.74 -7.65 9.99
CA VAL A 92 20.43 -6.61 9.20
C VAL A 92 20.79 -5.39 10.04
N LYS A 93 19.93 -4.98 11.00
CA LYS A 93 20.05 -3.70 11.69
C LYS A 93 19.88 -3.83 13.21
N ARG A 94 20.66 -3.02 13.96
CA ARG A 94 20.42 -2.69 15.38
C ARG A 94 19.86 -1.29 15.46
N VAL A 95 18.73 -1.11 16.15
CA VAL A 95 18.01 0.17 16.21
C VAL A 95 18.16 0.78 17.61
N PHE A 96 18.54 2.05 17.64
CA PHE A 96 18.73 2.83 18.86
C PHE A 96 17.72 3.99 18.87
N LEU A 97 17.00 4.16 19.95
CA LEU A 97 16.39 5.44 20.26
C LEU A 97 17.52 6.45 20.42
N SER A 98 17.45 7.53 19.70
CA SER A 98 18.45 8.58 19.69
C SER A 98 17.80 9.95 19.80
N GLU A 99 18.61 10.97 20.05
CA GLU A 99 18.17 12.36 20.10
C GLU A 99 18.90 13.17 19.02
N TRP A 100 18.14 14.00 18.30
CA TRP A 100 18.62 14.98 17.34
C TRP A 100 17.89 16.31 17.59
N LYS A 101 18.63 17.37 17.93
CA LYS A 101 18.08 18.72 18.23
C LYS A 101 16.85 18.67 19.17
N GLY A 102 16.96 17.90 20.27
CA GLY A 102 15.90 17.72 21.26
C GLY A 102 14.74 16.81 20.81
N ARG A 103 14.79 16.24 19.61
CA ARG A 103 13.77 15.33 19.06
C ARG A 103 14.22 13.88 19.18
N LYS A 104 13.26 12.99 19.50
CA LYS A 104 13.50 11.54 19.48
C LYS A 104 13.50 11.04 18.03
N VAL A 105 14.53 10.30 17.68
CA VAL A 105 14.74 9.72 16.34
C VAL A 105 15.20 8.27 16.47
N ALA A 106 15.06 7.46 15.43
CA ALA A 106 15.53 6.09 15.39
C ALA A 106 16.82 5.98 14.55
N LEU A 107 17.91 5.58 15.19
CA LEU A 107 19.21 5.38 14.56
C LEU A 107 19.43 3.89 14.35
N SER A 108 19.40 3.44 13.11
CA SER A 108 19.70 2.07 12.70
C SER A 108 21.16 1.95 12.31
N ARG A 109 21.84 0.91 12.79
CA ARG A 109 23.22 0.57 12.43
C ARG A 109 23.28 -0.84 11.86
N LEU A 110 24.09 -1.03 10.85
CA LEU A 110 24.39 -2.34 10.27
C LEU A 110 24.90 -3.30 11.36
N THR A 111 24.40 -4.53 11.37
CA THR A 111 24.79 -5.56 12.37
C THR A 111 26.15 -6.16 12.06
N SER A 112 26.38 -6.53 10.81
CA SER A 112 27.61 -7.17 10.34
C SER A 112 27.88 -6.86 8.86
N PRO A 113 29.12 -6.94 8.40
CA PRO A 113 29.47 -6.67 7.00
C PRO A 113 28.74 -7.56 5.99
N GLU A 114 28.39 -8.79 6.36
CA GLU A 114 27.68 -9.76 5.50
C GLU A 114 26.26 -9.30 5.14
N MET A 115 25.66 -8.45 5.98
CA MET A 115 24.32 -7.90 5.78
C MET A 115 24.32 -6.54 5.04
N ARG A 116 25.49 -6.14 4.50
CA ARG A 116 25.64 -4.82 3.87
C ARG A 116 24.75 -4.63 2.65
N ASP A 117 24.60 -5.64 1.83
CA ASP A 117 23.80 -5.55 0.61
C ASP A 117 22.31 -5.36 0.93
N ASP A 118 21.78 -6.12 1.90
CA ASP A 118 20.40 -5.98 2.38
C ASP A 118 20.20 -4.60 3.04
N PHE A 119 21.17 -4.13 3.82
CA PHE A 119 21.15 -2.80 4.43
C PHE A 119 21.10 -1.68 3.38
N LEU A 120 21.95 -1.74 2.36
CA LEU A 120 21.99 -0.75 1.27
C LEU A 120 20.74 -0.83 0.42
N HIS A 121 20.19 -2.03 0.19
CA HIS A 121 18.91 -2.19 -0.48
C HIS A 121 17.78 -1.49 0.31
N GLY A 122 17.68 -1.72 1.61
CA GLY A 122 16.72 -1.04 2.50
C GLY A 122 16.87 0.48 2.48
N LEU A 123 18.09 1.00 2.49
CA LEU A 123 18.36 2.42 2.36
C LEU A 123 17.87 2.96 1.00
N GLN A 124 18.14 2.25 -0.09
CA GLN A 124 17.65 2.60 -1.43
C GLN A 124 16.13 2.68 -1.47
N MET A 125 15.44 1.71 -0.87
CA MET A 125 13.98 1.70 -0.77
C MET A 125 13.47 2.90 0.04
N LEU A 126 14.06 3.19 1.19
CA LEU A 126 13.71 4.37 2.01
C LEU A 126 13.89 5.69 1.25
N LYS A 127 14.98 5.82 0.47
CA LYS A 127 15.24 7.01 -0.36
C LYS A 127 14.18 7.19 -1.45
N ALA A 128 13.78 6.11 -2.10
CA ALA A 128 12.91 6.14 -3.29
C ALA A 128 11.41 6.08 -2.95
N LEU A 129 11.02 5.42 -1.85
CA LEU A 129 9.62 5.16 -1.50
C LEU A 129 9.05 6.16 -0.48
N GLN A 130 9.56 7.39 -0.44
CA GLN A 130 9.07 8.43 0.46
C GLN A 130 7.57 8.68 0.27
N SER A 131 6.78 8.33 1.27
CA SER A 131 5.33 8.50 1.26
C SER A 131 4.77 8.43 2.69
N LYS A 132 3.49 8.74 2.85
CA LYS A 132 2.77 8.54 4.13
C LYS A 132 2.69 7.07 4.57
N HIS A 133 3.03 6.13 3.70
CA HIS A 133 2.99 4.70 3.93
C HIS A 133 4.30 4.11 4.43
N VAL A 134 5.37 4.89 4.42
CA VAL A 134 6.73 4.47 4.76
C VAL A 134 7.29 5.42 5.82
N VAL A 135 8.06 4.87 6.76
CA VAL A 135 8.76 5.65 7.79
C VAL A 135 9.64 6.73 7.13
N THR A 136 9.63 7.93 7.70
CA THR A 136 10.35 9.08 7.13
C THR A 136 11.86 8.92 7.31
N LEU A 137 12.62 8.98 6.22
CA LEU A 137 14.09 9.02 6.24
C LEU A 137 14.55 10.44 6.61
N LEU A 138 15.40 10.56 7.64
CA LEU A 138 15.95 11.82 8.12
C LEU A 138 17.42 12.03 7.69
N GLY A 139 18.15 10.95 7.47
CA GLY A 139 19.55 11.00 7.08
C GLY A 139 20.17 9.61 6.99
N PHE A 140 21.37 9.53 6.44
CA PHE A 140 22.09 8.27 6.30
C PHE A 140 23.58 8.50 6.11
N CYS A 141 24.38 7.48 6.46
CA CYS A 141 25.80 7.41 6.17
C CYS A 141 26.13 6.00 5.69
N GLU A 142 26.40 5.86 4.40
CA GLU A 142 26.70 4.55 3.79
C GLU A 142 28.06 4.01 4.24
N GLU A 143 29.01 4.92 4.54
CA GLU A 143 30.34 4.56 5.06
C GLU A 143 30.24 3.87 6.43
N ASP A 144 29.44 4.44 7.33
CA ASP A 144 29.26 3.96 8.70
C ASP A 144 28.17 2.88 8.82
N GLY A 145 27.48 2.54 7.73
CA GLY A 145 26.33 1.64 7.78
C GLY A 145 25.23 2.18 8.71
N THR A 146 24.86 3.47 8.57
CA THR A 146 23.94 4.15 9.48
C THR A 146 22.77 4.76 8.73
N ILE A 147 21.53 4.55 9.21
CA ILE A 147 20.29 5.15 8.72
C ILE A 147 19.59 5.82 9.90
N LEU A 148 19.11 7.04 9.70
CA LEU A 148 18.28 7.78 10.66
C LEU A 148 16.87 7.94 10.13
N THR A 149 15.87 7.54 10.92
CA THR A 149 14.45 7.66 10.59
C THR A 149 13.68 8.34 11.72
N GLU A 150 12.45 8.74 11.45
CA GLU A 150 11.54 9.16 12.51
C GLU A 150 11.31 8.05 13.53
N TYR A 151 11.06 8.43 14.78
CA TYR A 151 10.83 7.49 15.88
C TYR A 151 9.35 7.39 16.22
N HIS A 152 8.81 6.18 16.22
CA HIS A 152 7.46 5.88 16.63
C HIS A 152 7.43 5.20 18.01
N PRO A 153 6.95 5.90 19.06
CA PRO A 153 7.05 5.43 20.44
C PRO A 153 6.16 4.23 20.77
N LEU A 154 5.16 3.93 19.93
CA LEU A 154 4.27 2.78 20.12
C LEU A 154 4.89 1.47 19.62
N GLY A 155 6.04 1.55 18.92
CA GLY A 155 6.79 0.38 18.48
C GLY A 155 6.17 -0.32 17.28
N SER A 156 6.48 -1.62 17.13
CA SER A 156 5.97 -2.42 16.03
C SER A 156 4.48 -2.70 16.15
N LEU A 157 3.87 -3.03 15.01
CA LEU A 157 2.43 -3.36 14.94
C LEU A 157 2.07 -4.56 15.82
N GLY A 158 3.02 -5.44 16.13
CA GLY A 158 2.85 -6.52 17.10
C GLY A 158 2.47 -6.05 18.50
N SER A 159 2.75 -4.79 18.85
CA SER A 159 2.38 -4.18 20.14
C SER A 159 0.95 -3.63 20.17
N LEU A 160 0.16 -3.77 19.10
CA LEU A 160 -1.15 -3.13 18.95
C LEU A 160 -2.10 -3.44 20.13
N GLU A 161 -2.26 -4.72 20.48
CA GLU A 161 -3.19 -5.11 21.58
C GLU A 161 -2.75 -4.53 22.91
N ALA A 162 -1.45 -4.61 23.23
CA ALA A 162 -0.92 -4.00 24.46
C ALA A 162 -1.11 -2.47 24.46
N THR A 163 -0.96 -1.83 23.30
CA THR A 163 -1.16 -0.38 23.15
C THR A 163 -2.62 0.01 23.35
N LEU A 164 -3.56 -0.66 22.68
CA LEU A 164 -4.99 -0.33 22.73
C LEU A 164 -5.63 -0.65 24.10
N ASN A 165 -5.01 -1.52 24.89
CA ASN A 165 -5.43 -1.82 26.26
C ASN A 165 -5.00 -0.74 27.28
N LEU A 166 -4.14 0.20 26.90
CA LEU A 166 -3.82 1.34 27.76
C LEU A 166 -5.03 2.26 27.91
N SER A 167 -5.27 2.76 29.14
CA SER A 167 -6.43 3.60 29.47
C SER A 167 -6.63 4.77 28.52
N LYS A 168 -5.55 5.41 28.09
CA LYS A 168 -5.57 6.55 27.16
C LYS A 168 -6.09 6.20 25.75
N TYR A 169 -6.09 4.91 25.36
CA TYR A 169 -6.53 4.48 24.04
C TYR A 169 -7.86 3.70 24.07
N GLN A 170 -8.41 3.39 25.25
CA GLN A 170 -9.66 2.62 25.36
C GLN A 170 -10.83 3.28 24.61
N ALA A 171 -10.98 4.60 24.72
CA ALA A 171 -12.06 5.34 24.04
C ALA A 171 -11.97 5.30 22.49
N VAL A 172 -10.79 5.05 21.94
CA VAL A 172 -10.57 4.95 20.48
C VAL A 172 -10.39 3.51 20.00
N ASN A 173 -10.42 2.53 20.89
CA ASN A 173 -10.34 1.10 20.57
C ASN A 173 -11.70 0.59 20.09
N THR A 174 -12.13 1.05 18.93
CA THR A 174 -13.41 0.72 18.30
C THR A 174 -13.17 -0.08 17.02
N TRP A 175 -14.20 -0.79 16.53
CA TRP A 175 -14.13 -1.50 15.27
C TRP A 175 -13.79 -0.58 14.08
N GLN A 176 -14.26 0.68 14.10
CA GLN A 176 -13.96 1.67 13.07
C GLN A 176 -12.46 1.97 13.00
N ARG A 177 -11.84 2.20 14.17
CA ARG A 177 -10.39 2.45 14.24
C ARG A 177 -9.59 1.22 13.81
N ARG A 178 -10.01 0.04 14.24
CA ARG A 178 -9.37 -1.22 13.88
C ARG A 178 -9.50 -1.55 12.39
N LEU A 179 -10.68 -1.31 11.79
CA LEU A 179 -10.86 -1.43 10.35
C LEU A 179 -10.00 -0.40 9.60
N GLN A 180 -9.84 0.83 10.13
CA GLN A 180 -8.94 1.82 9.55
C GLN A 180 -7.47 1.33 9.56
N LEU A 181 -7.01 0.69 10.63
CA LEU A 181 -5.69 0.06 10.67
C LEU A 181 -5.54 -1.05 9.61
N ALA A 182 -6.56 -1.87 9.43
CA ALA A 182 -6.56 -2.88 8.36
C ALA A 182 -6.50 -2.23 6.96
N MET A 183 -7.20 -1.11 6.76
CA MET A 183 -7.12 -0.33 5.52
C MET A 183 -5.74 0.30 5.34
N ASP A 184 -5.10 0.80 6.39
CA ASP A 184 -3.74 1.35 6.34
C ASP A 184 -2.74 0.26 5.89
N TYR A 185 -2.83 -0.95 6.45
CA TYR A 185 -2.00 -2.09 6.04
C TYR A 185 -2.18 -2.44 4.56
N VAL A 186 -3.43 -2.61 4.10
CA VAL A 186 -3.70 -2.90 2.68
C VAL A 186 -3.27 -1.72 1.79
N GLY A 187 -3.40 -0.49 2.28
CA GLY A 187 -2.92 0.73 1.61
C GLY A 187 -1.41 0.75 1.40
N ILE A 188 -0.64 0.22 2.37
CA ILE A 188 0.81 0.04 2.22
C ILE A 188 1.10 -0.99 1.12
N LEU A 189 0.42 -2.14 1.12
CA LEU A 189 0.59 -3.14 0.06
C LEU A 189 0.22 -2.57 -1.31
N HIS A 190 -0.89 -1.84 -1.41
CA HIS A 190 -1.27 -1.17 -2.65
C HIS A 190 -0.17 -0.21 -3.14
N PHE A 191 0.40 0.59 -2.23
CA PHE A 191 1.50 1.50 -2.54
C PHE A 191 2.74 0.74 -3.03
N LEU A 192 3.12 -0.37 -2.38
CA LEU A 192 4.28 -1.18 -2.78
C LEU A 192 4.05 -1.84 -4.14
N HIS A 193 2.85 -2.34 -4.41
CA HIS A 193 2.50 -2.97 -5.71
C HIS A 193 2.46 -1.96 -6.87
N HIS A 194 2.33 -0.66 -6.59
CA HIS A 194 2.30 0.44 -7.57
C HIS A 194 3.38 1.51 -7.27
N SER A 195 4.52 1.08 -6.75
CA SER A 195 5.56 2.01 -6.32
C SER A 195 6.23 2.73 -7.50
N PRO A 196 6.88 3.88 -7.24
CA PRO A 196 7.66 4.57 -8.28
C PRO A 196 8.79 3.72 -8.89
N LEU A 197 9.20 2.66 -8.17
CA LEU A 197 10.22 1.71 -8.60
C LEU A 197 9.63 0.43 -9.23
N GLY A 198 8.35 0.44 -9.62
CA GLY A 198 7.62 -0.74 -10.05
C GLY A 198 7.07 -1.58 -8.90
N THR A 199 6.50 -2.74 -9.22
CA THR A 199 5.88 -3.64 -8.22
C THR A 199 6.94 -4.21 -7.28
N ARG A 200 6.67 -4.14 -5.98
CA ARG A 200 7.51 -4.68 -4.90
C ARG A 200 6.71 -5.67 -4.06
N VAL A 201 7.36 -6.75 -3.63
CA VAL A 201 6.79 -7.79 -2.76
C VAL A 201 7.39 -7.68 -1.37
N MET A 202 6.55 -7.79 -0.33
CA MET A 202 6.99 -7.80 1.07
C MET A 202 7.48 -9.20 1.45
N CYS A 203 8.78 -9.43 1.34
CA CYS A 203 9.37 -10.75 1.57
C CYS A 203 9.44 -11.15 3.05
N ASP A 204 9.81 -10.25 3.95
CA ASP A 204 9.97 -10.54 5.37
C ASP A 204 8.63 -10.73 6.10
N SER A 205 7.88 -11.73 5.64
CA SER A 205 6.49 -11.99 6.03
C SER A 205 6.18 -13.51 6.06
N SER A 206 7.08 -14.28 6.71
CA SER A 206 6.97 -15.76 6.80
C SER A 206 5.88 -16.24 7.74
N ASP A 207 5.51 -15.44 8.72
CA ASP A 207 4.46 -15.69 9.71
C ASP A 207 3.85 -14.36 10.17
N LEU A 208 2.76 -14.42 10.94
CA LEU A 208 2.08 -13.21 11.41
C LEU A 208 2.97 -12.33 12.30
N PRO A 209 3.66 -12.84 13.35
CA PRO A 209 4.55 -12.03 14.17
C PRO A 209 5.66 -11.34 13.37
N LYS A 210 6.31 -12.06 12.45
CA LYS A 210 7.34 -11.50 11.58
C LYS A 210 6.77 -10.41 10.68
N THR A 211 5.59 -10.63 10.09
CA THR A 211 4.90 -9.62 9.28
C THR A 211 4.59 -8.36 10.08
N LEU A 212 4.02 -8.50 11.26
CA LEU A 212 3.69 -7.35 12.12
C LEU A 212 4.93 -6.56 12.55
N SER A 213 6.10 -7.20 12.65
CA SER A 213 7.35 -6.53 12.99
C SER A 213 7.89 -5.61 11.88
N GLN A 214 7.42 -5.77 10.63
CA GLN A 214 7.83 -4.92 9.50
C GLN A 214 7.18 -3.53 9.52
N TYR A 215 6.17 -3.35 10.35
CA TYR A 215 5.36 -2.13 10.42
C TYR A 215 5.47 -1.48 11.80
N LEU A 216 5.40 -0.14 11.83
CA LEU A 216 5.33 0.63 13.07
C LEU A 216 3.95 1.25 13.25
N LEU A 217 3.53 1.31 14.53
CA LEU A 217 2.32 2.00 14.94
C LEU A 217 2.68 3.45 15.28
N THR A 218 2.08 4.39 14.57
CA THR A 218 2.31 5.82 14.77
C THR A 218 1.50 6.36 15.96
N SER A 219 1.88 7.52 16.49
CA SER A 219 1.22 8.12 17.66
C SER A 219 -0.27 8.47 17.45
N ASN A 220 -0.68 8.65 16.19
CA ASN A 220 -2.08 8.88 15.80
C ASN A 220 -2.82 7.59 15.43
N LEU A 221 -2.25 6.43 15.78
CA LEU A 221 -2.80 5.11 15.51
C LEU A 221 -3.02 4.87 13.99
N SER A 222 -2.04 5.15 13.17
CA SER A 222 -1.93 4.68 11.78
C SER A 222 -0.69 3.79 11.63
N ILE A 223 -0.53 3.15 10.47
CA ILE A 223 0.54 2.19 10.20
C ILE A 223 1.48 2.75 9.16
N VAL A 224 2.79 2.54 9.35
CA VAL A 224 3.83 2.80 8.35
C VAL A 224 4.74 1.58 8.19
N ALA A 225 5.17 1.30 6.97
CA ALA A 225 6.21 0.31 6.70
C ALA A 225 7.56 0.84 7.18
N ASN A 226 8.32 0.00 7.89
CA ASN A 226 9.59 0.38 8.50
C ASN A 226 10.77 -0.43 7.95
N ASP A 227 10.59 -1.73 7.77
CA ASP A 227 11.64 -2.63 7.32
C ASP A 227 11.51 -2.93 5.82
N LEU A 228 12.38 -2.30 5.02
CA LEU A 228 12.31 -2.32 3.55
C LEU A 228 13.50 -3.03 2.92
N ASP A 229 14.30 -3.77 3.70
CA ASP A 229 15.51 -4.44 3.20
C ASP A 229 15.22 -5.70 2.38
N ALA A 230 14.00 -6.21 2.41
CA ALA A 230 13.55 -7.39 1.68
C ALA A 230 12.35 -7.09 0.75
N LEU A 231 12.51 -6.12 -0.17
CA LEU A 231 11.50 -5.70 -1.15
C LEU A 231 11.96 -5.97 -2.60
N PRO A 232 12.02 -7.23 -3.06
CA PRO A 232 12.41 -7.53 -4.42
C PRO A 232 11.42 -6.97 -5.45
N PRO A 233 11.90 -6.61 -6.66
CA PRO A 233 11.03 -6.18 -7.74
C PRO A 233 10.31 -7.35 -8.40
N VAL A 234 9.11 -7.09 -8.92
CA VAL A 234 8.38 -7.98 -9.81
C VAL A 234 8.06 -7.23 -11.10
N ASN A 235 8.33 -7.86 -12.24
CA ASN A 235 7.92 -7.39 -13.54
C ASN A 235 7.40 -8.59 -14.37
N ARG A 236 6.09 -8.81 -14.30
CA ARG A 236 5.43 -9.93 -14.99
C ARG A 236 5.62 -9.88 -16.50
N SER A 237 5.60 -8.69 -17.11
CA SER A 237 5.75 -8.53 -18.56
C SER A 237 7.14 -8.90 -19.06
N ALA A 238 8.16 -8.75 -18.21
CA ALA A 238 9.54 -9.15 -18.46
C ALA A 238 9.86 -10.56 -17.92
N GLY A 239 8.88 -11.27 -17.33
CA GLY A 239 9.09 -12.57 -16.69
C GLY A 239 9.94 -12.52 -15.41
N ALA A 240 10.21 -11.32 -14.88
CA ALA A 240 10.97 -11.14 -13.64
C ALA A 240 10.04 -11.29 -12.44
N LEU A 241 10.18 -12.40 -11.72
CA LEU A 241 9.42 -12.74 -10.52
C LEU A 241 10.33 -12.78 -9.29
N ALA A 242 9.74 -12.76 -8.09
CA ALA A 242 10.46 -12.72 -6.82
C ALA A 242 10.58 -14.09 -6.17
N LYS A 243 11.61 -14.22 -5.32
CA LYS A 243 11.73 -15.26 -4.30
C LYS A 243 12.05 -14.60 -2.96
N CYS A 244 11.41 -15.05 -1.89
CA CYS A 244 11.59 -14.47 -0.56
C CYS A 244 12.45 -15.40 0.32
N GLY A 245 13.68 -15.01 0.53
CA GLY A 245 14.64 -15.72 1.40
C GLY A 245 15.26 -16.96 0.77
N ARG A 246 16.16 -17.58 1.54
CA ARG A 246 16.94 -18.77 1.14
C ARG A 246 16.60 -19.98 2.01
N ARG A 247 15.41 -20.00 2.61
CA ARG A 247 14.96 -21.08 3.48
C ARG A 247 13.54 -21.49 3.10
N GLU A 248 13.22 -22.73 3.37
CA GLU A 248 11.86 -23.23 3.20
C GLU A 248 10.86 -22.45 4.05
N LEU A 249 9.78 -21.99 3.41
CA LEU A 249 8.64 -21.36 4.07
C LEU A 249 7.52 -22.38 4.28
N ARG A 250 6.96 -22.42 5.49
CA ARG A 250 5.96 -23.43 5.91
C ARG A 250 4.74 -22.76 6.57
N GLY A 251 3.67 -23.53 6.71
CA GLY A 251 2.45 -23.12 7.41
C GLY A 251 1.43 -22.37 6.51
N ASP A 252 0.21 -22.18 7.03
CA ASP A 252 -0.92 -21.68 6.25
C ASP A 252 -0.92 -20.15 6.06
N PHE A 253 -0.12 -19.45 6.84
CA PHE A 253 0.11 -18.01 6.66
C PHE A 253 0.84 -17.72 5.34
N VAL A 254 1.74 -18.60 4.92
CA VAL A 254 2.51 -18.50 3.68
C VAL A 254 1.64 -18.90 2.50
N ALA A 255 1.68 -18.14 1.42
CA ALA A 255 0.93 -18.43 0.20
C ALA A 255 1.38 -19.80 -0.41
N PRO A 256 0.46 -20.57 -1.02
CA PRO A 256 0.79 -21.89 -1.56
C PRO A 256 1.99 -21.91 -2.50
N GLU A 257 2.13 -20.89 -3.36
CA GLU A 257 3.23 -20.74 -4.30
C GLU A 257 4.58 -20.38 -3.64
N GLN A 258 4.57 -19.98 -2.37
CA GLN A 258 5.79 -19.73 -1.58
C GLN A 258 6.27 -20.96 -0.81
N ARG A 259 5.49 -22.03 -0.79
CA ARG A 259 5.84 -23.27 -0.09
C ARG A 259 6.66 -24.17 -0.99
N TRP A 260 7.44 -25.05 -0.37
CA TRP A 260 8.20 -26.06 -1.08
C TRP A 260 7.25 -26.97 -1.89
N PRO A 261 7.37 -27.02 -3.23
CA PRO A 261 6.40 -27.74 -4.06
C PRO A 261 6.65 -29.25 -4.17
N PHE A 262 7.79 -29.72 -3.66
CA PHE A 262 8.16 -31.14 -3.70
C PHE A 262 7.83 -31.80 -2.36
N GLY A 263 7.69 -33.14 -2.36
CA GLY A 263 7.38 -33.88 -1.15
C GLY A 263 8.46 -33.81 -0.07
N GLU A 264 8.16 -34.31 1.13
CA GLU A 264 9.08 -34.29 2.28
C GLU A 264 10.37 -35.08 2.02
N ASP A 265 10.37 -36.02 1.08
CA ASP A 265 11.52 -36.79 0.66
C ASP A 265 12.54 -36.00 -0.15
N VAL A 266 12.17 -34.79 -0.66
CA VAL A 266 13.08 -33.93 -1.42
C VAL A 266 13.51 -32.77 -0.53
N PRO A 267 14.80 -32.71 -0.12
CA PRO A 267 15.31 -31.61 0.69
C PRO A 267 15.12 -30.27 -0.01
N PHE A 268 14.83 -29.23 0.78
CA PHE A 268 14.71 -27.88 0.26
C PHE A 268 15.98 -27.44 -0.46
N ARG A 269 15.80 -26.88 -1.65
CA ARG A 269 16.84 -26.26 -2.47
C ARG A 269 16.32 -24.97 -3.06
N ASP A 270 16.98 -23.85 -2.75
CA ASP A 270 16.57 -22.53 -3.20
C ASP A 270 16.56 -22.39 -4.73
N ASP A 271 17.50 -23.03 -5.41
CA ASP A 271 17.59 -23.03 -6.88
C ASP A 271 16.39 -23.72 -7.56
N LEU A 272 15.74 -24.66 -6.89
CA LEU A 272 14.57 -25.38 -7.38
C LEU A 272 13.25 -24.70 -6.97
N MET A 273 13.27 -23.70 -6.09
CA MET A 273 12.06 -22.99 -5.68
C MET A 273 11.52 -22.13 -6.81
N PRO A 274 10.26 -22.34 -7.25
CA PRO A 274 9.64 -21.51 -8.26
C PRO A 274 9.52 -20.05 -7.77
N PRO A 275 9.70 -19.07 -8.65
CA PRO A 275 9.45 -17.68 -8.30
C PRO A 275 7.95 -17.35 -8.36
N TYR A 276 7.53 -16.31 -7.65
CA TYR A 276 6.15 -15.85 -7.52
C TYR A 276 6.05 -14.32 -7.58
N ASP A 277 4.84 -13.80 -7.50
CA ASP A 277 4.55 -12.37 -7.65
C ASP A 277 3.93 -11.74 -6.40
N GLU A 278 3.50 -10.49 -6.50
CA GLU A 278 2.89 -9.70 -5.42
C GLU A 278 1.57 -10.27 -4.90
N LYS A 279 0.99 -11.26 -5.57
CA LYS A 279 -0.22 -11.94 -5.08
C LYS A 279 0.04 -12.79 -3.82
N ALA A 280 1.31 -13.10 -3.54
CA ALA A 280 1.70 -13.70 -2.27
C ALA A 280 1.40 -12.79 -1.06
N ASP A 281 1.50 -11.46 -1.21
CA ASP A 281 1.11 -10.50 -0.16
C ASP A 281 -0.40 -10.47 0.05
N ILE A 282 -1.18 -10.58 -1.03
CA ILE A 282 -2.65 -10.59 -0.97
C ILE A 282 -3.17 -11.78 -0.14
N TRP A 283 -2.52 -12.94 -0.25
CA TRP A 283 -2.85 -14.13 0.54
C TRP A 283 -2.81 -13.87 2.05
N LYS A 284 -1.92 -13.00 2.51
CA LYS A 284 -1.69 -12.72 3.95
C LYS A 284 -2.67 -11.70 4.53
N ILE A 285 -3.36 -10.93 3.68
CA ILE A 285 -4.27 -9.86 4.13
C ILE A 285 -5.32 -10.36 5.14
N PRO A 286 -6.03 -11.49 4.93
CA PRO A 286 -7.06 -11.93 5.88
C PRO A 286 -6.53 -12.19 7.28
N ASP A 287 -5.35 -12.79 7.41
CA ASP A 287 -4.76 -13.12 8.71
C ASP A 287 -4.32 -11.85 9.45
N VAL A 288 -3.66 -10.92 8.75
CA VAL A 288 -3.26 -9.63 9.31
C VAL A 288 -4.49 -8.79 9.67
N ALA A 289 -5.50 -8.74 8.80
CA ALA A 289 -6.74 -8.02 9.07
C ALA A 289 -7.50 -8.61 10.27
N SER A 290 -7.51 -9.93 10.42
CA SER A 290 -8.11 -10.59 11.58
C SER A 290 -7.44 -10.17 12.89
N PHE A 291 -6.11 -10.10 12.92
CA PHE A 291 -5.35 -9.57 14.06
C PHE A 291 -5.71 -8.10 14.32
N LEU A 292 -5.72 -7.25 13.29
CA LEU A 292 -5.98 -5.81 13.43
C LEU A 292 -7.40 -5.52 13.92
N LEU A 293 -8.40 -6.26 13.43
CA LEU A 293 -9.79 -6.13 13.87
C LEU A 293 -9.98 -6.54 15.34
N GLY A 294 -9.17 -7.45 15.86
CA GLY A 294 -9.26 -7.90 17.26
C GLY A 294 -10.65 -8.36 17.67
N HIS A 295 -10.97 -8.28 18.94
CA HIS A 295 -12.23 -8.75 19.52
C HIS A 295 -12.98 -7.62 20.26
N VAL A 296 -13.16 -6.48 19.58
CA VAL A 296 -13.98 -5.38 20.12
C VAL A 296 -15.42 -5.50 19.61
N GLU A 297 -16.34 -4.85 20.31
CA GLU A 297 -17.74 -4.78 19.91
C GLU A 297 -17.87 -4.34 18.44
N GLY A 298 -18.69 -5.04 17.67
CA GLY A 298 -18.91 -4.80 16.23
C GLY A 298 -17.86 -5.39 15.30
N SER A 299 -16.71 -5.91 15.78
CA SER A 299 -15.68 -6.48 14.91
C SER A 299 -16.14 -7.74 14.19
N ASP A 300 -17.06 -8.53 14.77
CA ASP A 300 -17.60 -9.72 14.12
C ASP A 300 -18.52 -9.38 12.96
N VAL A 301 -19.29 -8.30 13.07
CA VAL A 301 -20.10 -7.75 11.96
C VAL A 301 -19.18 -7.33 10.82
N VAL A 302 -18.08 -6.64 11.11
CA VAL A 302 -17.08 -6.27 10.10
C VAL A 302 -16.51 -7.52 9.42
N ARG A 303 -16.10 -8.53 10.19
CA ARG A 303 -15.59 -9.81 9.63
C ARG A 303 -16.60 -10.48 8.71
N PHE A 304 -17.87 -10.49 9.10
CA PHE A 304 -18.95 -11.05 8.28
C PHE A 304 -19.02 -10.35 6.92
N HIS A 305 -19.02 -9.01 6.90
CA HIS A 305 -19.06 -8.25 5.65
C HIS A 305 -17.78 -8.35 4.81
N LEU A 306 -16.65 -8.68 5.41
CA LEU A 306 -15.37 -8.88 4.73
C LEU A 306 -15.15 -10.32 4.27
N PHE A 307 -16.05 -11.26 4.60
CA PHE A 307 -15.85 -12.69 4.35
C PHE A 307 -15.55 -13.01 2.89
N ASP A 308 -16.33 -12.48 1.94
CA ASP A 308 -16.18 -12.80 0.52
C ASP A 308 -14.85 -12.27 -0.05
N ILE A 309 -14.45 -11.06 0.29
CA ILE A 309 -13.17 -10.51 -0.17
C ILE A 309 -11.98 -11.25 0.46
N HIS A 310 -12.07 -11.63 1.74
CA HIS A 310 -11.06 -12.44 2.42
C HIS A 310 -10.95 -13.84 1.82
N LYS A 311 -12.09 -14.48 1.51
CA LYS A 311 -12.13 -15.76 0.79
C LYS A 311 -11.45 -15.66 -0.57
N ALA A 312 -11.71 -14.59 -1.33
CA ALA A 312 -11.05 -14.35 -2.60
C ALA A 312 -9.52 -14.12 -2.46
N CYS A 313 -9.07 -13.44 -1.40
CA CYS A 313 -7.63 -13.31 -1.10
C CYS A 313 -6.95 -14.68 -0.88
N LYS A 314 -7.68 -15.69 -0.39
CA LYS A 314 -7.20 -17.04 -0.13
C LYS A 314 -7.42 -18.00 -1.31
N SER A 315 -7.73 -17.52 -2.52
CA SER A 315 -7.76 -18.35 -3.73
C SER A 315 -6.39 -18.99 -3.97
N ARG A 316 -6.38 -20.31 -4.20
CA ARG A 316 -5.13 -21.05 -4.42
C ARG A 316 -4.37 -20.54 -5.65
N PRO A 317 -5.01 -20.38 -6.84
CA PRO A 317 -4.37 -19.77 -7.98
C PRO A 317 -4.11 -18.27 -7.71
N PRO A 318 -2.85 -17.78 -7.76
CA PRO A 318 -2.53 -16.38 -7.49
C PRO A 318 -3.30 -15.41 -8.41
N ALA A 319 -3.50 -15.79 -9.67
CA ALA A 319 -4.21 -14.96 -10.66
C ALA A 319 -5.68 -14.64 -10.29
N GLU A 320 -6.33 -15.50 -9.51
CA GLU A 320 -7.72 -15.31 -9.06
C GLU A 320 -7.83 -14.36 -7.85
N ARG A 321 -6.73 -14.10 -7.16
CA ARG A 321 -6.75 -13.20 -6.00
C ARG A 321 -6.99 -11.76 -6.45
N PRO A 322 -7.76 -10.97 -5.68
CA PRO A 322 -7.97 -9.56 -5.97
C PRO A 322 -6.65 -8.77 -5.98
N THR A 323 -6.71 -7.54 -6.46
CA THR A 323 -5.63 -6.57 -6.23
C THR A 323 -5.76 -5.94 -4.84
N ALA A 324 -4.69 -5.37 -4.32
CA ALA A 324 -4.74 -4.61 -3.07
C ALA A 324 -5.75 -3.44 -3.14
N GLN A 325 -5.90 -2.80 -4.32
CA GLN A 325 -6.92 -1.77 -4.53
C GLN A 325 -8.34 -2.34 -4.38
N ALA A 326 -8.64 -3.49 -5.00
CA ALA A 326 -9.96 -4.11 -4.88
C ALA A 326 -10.31 -4.48 -3.43
N VAL A 327 -9.31 -4.90 -2.63
CA VAL A 327 -9.48 -5.14 -1.19
C VAL A 327 -9.75 -3.84 -0.44
N LEU A 328 -9.02 -2.76 -0.72
CA LEU A 328 -9.26 -1.44 -0.14
C LEU A 328 -10.67 -0.93 -0.43
N ASP A 329 -11.12 -1.06 -1.69
CA ASP A 329 -12.45 -0.64 -2.09
C ASP A 329 -13.54 -1.43 -1.35
N ALA A 330 -13.32 -2.73 -1.12
CA ALA A 330 -14.23 -3.55 -0.33
C ALA A 330 -14.28 -3.08 1.14
N TYR A 331 -13.14 -2.81 1.75
CA TYR A 331 -13.06 -2.31 3.14
C TYR A 331 -13.71 -0.95 3.28
N GLN A 332 -13.52 -0.04 2.32
CA GLN A 332 -14.16 1.28 2.31
C GLN A 332 -15.68 1.18 2.21
N ARG A 333 -16.20 0.28 1.35
CA ARG A 333 -17.66 0.03 1.27
C ARG A 333 -18.22 -0.46 2.58
N VAL A 334 -17.56 -1.41 3.25
CA VAL A 334 -17.99 -1.92 4.56
C VAL A 334 -17.98 -0.80 5.60
N LEU A 335 -16.91 0.00 5.66
CA LEU A 335 -16.82 1.13 6.58
C LEU A 335 -17.96 2.14 6.39
N SER A 336 -18.27 2.49 5.13
CA SER A 336 -19.35 3.43 4.81
C SER A 336 -20.73 2.83 5.16
N SER A 337 -21.01 1.61 4.70
CA SER A 337 -22.29 0.93 4.95
C SER A 337 -22.61 0.81 6.44
N LEU A 338 -21.64 0.40 7.27
CA LEU A 338 -21.83 0.24 8.71
C LEU A 338 -21.93 1.57 9.47
N ARG A 339 -21.32 2.66 8.95
CA ARG A 339 -21.50 4.00 9.51
C ARG A 339 -22.90 4.56 9.22
N ASP A 340 -23.41 4.33 8.02
CA ASP A 340 -24.72 4.83 7.60
C ASP A 340 -25.87 4.06 8.29
N ALA A 341 -25.66 2.79 8.64
CA ALA A 341 -26.63 1.98 9.39
C ALA A 341 -26.75 2.38 10.89
N ALA A 342 -25.71 2.94 11.48
CA ALA A 342 -25.69 3.31 12.90
C ALA A 342 -26.72 4.38 13.33
N PRO A 343 -27.14 5.37 12.50
CA PRO A 343 -28.17 6.34 12.88
C PRO A 343 -29.59 5.81 12.86
N SER A 344 -29.91 4.74 12.11
CA SER A 344 -31.28 4.23 11.99
C SER A 344 -31.70 3.40 13.20
N GLN A 345 -30.80 2.65 13.82
CA GLN A 345 -31.11 1.84 15.01
C GLN A 345 -31.37 2.69 16.28
N ALA A 346 -30.76 3.87 16.38
CA ALA A 346 -31.02 4.78 17.49
C ALA A 346 -32.40 5.47 17.40
N ARG A 347 -33.06 5.46 16.22
CA ARG A 347 -34.41 6.03 16.01
C ARG A 347 -35.55 5.05 16.24
N GLU A 348 -35.26 3.74 16.18
CA GLU A 348 -36.29 2.71 16.41
C GLU A 348 -36.43 2.31 17.90
N MET A 349 -35.53 2.81 18.78
CA MET A 349 -35.57 2.56 20.22
C MET A 349 -36.02 3.78 21.06
N LEU A 350 -36.52 4.85 20.45
CA LEU A 350 -37.20 5.97 21.07
C LEU A 350 -38.64 6.07 20.63
#